data_ec0d8d8fd53b5ddf1a66a0c9e4c719b5
#
_entry.id   ec0d8d8fd53b5ddf1a66a0c9e4c719b5
#
_cell.length_a   1.000
_cell.length_b   1.000
_cell.length_c   1.000
_cell.angle_alpha   90.00
_cell.angle_beta   90.00
_cell.angle_gamma   90.00
#
_symmetry.space_group_name_H-M   'P 1'
#
loop_
_entity.id
_entity.type
_entity.pdbx_description
1 polymer ?
#
loop_
_entity_poly.entity_id
_entity_poly.type
_entity_poly.pdbx_seq_one_letter_code
_entity_poly.pdbx_strand_id
1 'polypeptide(L)'
;MSDFANLEDSGLFISVAHEPGIAHPPGYPLYTMLAHLFTWIPLGSIAERVHALSAIAGISSCILLFQISRELKADSLSALVAASCLGVSSSFWFQAITAEVYTLNTLFFLLLFLLGLKQQKESIIWRWMVMAFILGLSLTNHWPLMLITAPALFLIILPQWKDFLRNFVNIIFFFVLGLTPYLYLPVRSWSEPYLTFFQYLPDWERVWWSIKREAYTSGDQSGTWHDSYLFIKQFFISLPAETGWPVLIAGSIGVLVFVFKYKLVISFSVLYTFFSSSVLLKLFYRNEYNPHHWEIHQCFILLPIAMVCLVVAPFITKLKNALKNDKIAQGFSLASIILFVWPLVQHFDEHDLRKDAFPEDVATLILKGLPEHANYFVHGSEELGLVAYANLVKGIRSDVNLYSQNGTLFGNRLFYAGSSPEKIKIQLSDFLNNGESIYAMELRPGFKNSLKQDWSIRKKAGYEIISHENQTTQQTEIDLNLIEQFMNRWNDGMYGKRWKKFRRVLLLRYCKFYMNNKGYHPVFETNPTCG
;
A
#
# COMPACT_ATOMS: atom_id res chain seq x y z
N MET A 1 -11.84 1.59 10.26
CA MET A 1 -10.83 0.56 9.95
C MET A 1 -11.52 -0.80 10.00
N SER A 2 -11.04 -1.76 9.23
CA SER A 2 -11.51 -3.16 9.27
C SER A 2 -10.85 -3.89 10.45
N ASP A 3 -11.51 -4.90 10.99
CA ASP A 3 -10.96 -5.85 11.97
C ASP A 3 -10.24 -7.04 11.33
N PHE A 4 -10.21 -7.06 9.99
CA PHE A 4 -9.51 -8.02 9.14
C PHE A 4 -8.49 -7.31 8.24
N ALA A 5 -7.59 -8.08 7.61
CA ALA A 5 -6.66 -7.55 6.62
C ALA A 5 -7.43 -7.02 5.40
N ASN A 6 -7.02 -5.86 4.88
CA ASN A 6 -7.54 -5.34 3.63
C ASN A 6 -6.84 -6.01 2.43
N LEU A 7 -7.30 -5.69 1.23
CA LEU A 7 -6.62 -6.06 -0.02
C LEU A 7 -5.26 -5.32 -0.14
N GLU A 8 -4.52 -5.55 -1.18
CA GLU A 8 -3.13 -5.12 -1.39
C GLU A 8 -2.15 -5.85 -0.44
N ASP A 9 -1.10 -5.17 0.00
CA ASP A 9 -0.07 -5.73 0.85
C ASP A 9 -0.44 -5.75 2.35
N SER A 10 -1.66 -5.29 2.70
CA SER A 10 -2.10 -5.17 4.08
C SER A 10 -1.98 -6.47 4.86
N GLY A 11 -2.47 -7.58 4.29
CA GLY A 11 -2.38 -8.89 4.93
C GLY A 11 -0.94 -9.37 5.11
N LEU A 12 -0.06 -9.06 4.15
CA LEU A 12 1.38 -9.32 4.25
C LEU A 12 2.00 -8.53 5.41
N PHE A 13 1.77 -7.21 5.46
CA PHE A 13 2.34 -6.37 6.52
C PHE A 13 1.84 -6.74 7.91
N ILE A 14 0.55 -7.09 8.05
CA ILE A 14 0.01 -7.55 9.34
C ILE A 14 0.64 -8.89 9.75
N SER A 15 0.77 -9.83 8.82
CA SER A 15 1.34 -11.16 9.10
C SER A 15 2.82 -11.05 9.52
N VAL A 16 3.64 -10.30 8.77
CA VAL A 16 5.07 -10.11 9.13
C VAL A 16 5.28 -9.21 10.35
N ALA A 17 4.28 -8.43 10.76
CA ALA A 17 4.30 -7.70 12.01
C ALA A 17 3.95 -8.60 13.20
N HIS A 18 2.97 -9.50 13.05
CA HIS A 18 2.55 -10.43 14.09
C HIS A 18 3.64 -11.46 14.39
N GLU A 19 4.12 -12.15 13.37
CA GLU A 19 5.28 -13.03 13.45
C GLU A 19 6.47 -12.32 12.78
N PRO A 20 7.37 -11.68 13.56
CA PRO A 20 8.42 -10.84 13.00
C PRO A 20 9.15 -11.50 11.84
N GLY A 21 8.74 -11.16 10.63
CA GLY A 21 9.24 -11.71 9.36
C GLY A 21 9.92 -10.65 8.52
N ILE A 22 10.18 -10.96 7.25
CA ILE A 22 10.75 -10.05 6.26
C ILE A 22 9.71 -9.84 5.16
N ALA A 23 9.23 -8.60 5.02
CA ALA A 23 8.33 -8.20 3.95
C ALA A 23 9.04 -8.21 2.58
N HIS A 24 8.26 -8.02 1.50
CA HIS A 24 8.81 -7.94 0.14
C HIS A 24 9.82 -6.77 -0.02
N PRO A 25 10.76 -6.84 -0.98
CA PRO A 25 11.74 -5.76 -1.20
C PRO A 25 11.12 -4.37 -1.36
N PRO A 26 11.67 -3.36 -0.69
CA PRO A 26 12.96 -3.34 0.01
C PRO A 26 12.96 -3.83 1.45
N GLY A 27 11.93 -4.55 1.91
CA GLY A 27 11.85 -5.16 3.22
C GLY A 27 11.16 -4.32 4.30
N TYR A 28 11.02 -3.00 4.10
CA TYR A 28 10.34 -2.03 4.99
C TYR A 28 10.63 -2.21 6.48
N PRO A 29 11.91 -2.34 6.90
CA PRO A 29 12.25 -2.77 8.25
C PRO A 29 11.70 -1.84 9.32
N LEU A 30 11.73 -0.52 9.12
CA LEU A 30 11.17 0.42 10.09
C LEU A 30 9.67 0.22 10.29
N TYR A 31 8.91 0.10 9.19
CA TYR A 31 7.46 -0.14 9.29
C TYR A 31 7.16 -1.45 10.02
N THR A 32 7.84 -2.54 9.63
CA THR A 32 7.64 -3.87 10.24
C THR A 32 7.94 -3.85 11.74
N MET A 33 9.04 -3.20 12.17
CA MET A 33 9.39 -3.06 13.58
C MET A 33 8.34 -2.24 14.36
N LEU A 34 7.90 -1.11 13.82
CA LEU A 34 6.86 -0.29 14.44
C LEU A 34 5.53 -1.04 14.49
N ALA A 35 5.13 -1.69 13.40
CA ALA A 35 3.91 -2.47 13.32
C ALA A 35 3.93 -3.64 14.33
N HIS A 36 5.07 -4.30 14.51
CA HIS A 36 5.24 -5.33 15.54
C HIS A 36 4.98 -4.78 16.96
N LEU A 37 5.49 -3.60 17.29
CA LEU A 37 5.19 -2.96 18.58
C LEU A 37 3.69 -2.70 18.76
N PHE A 38 2.99 -2.34 17.68
CA PHE A 38 1.54 -2.13 17.72
C PHE A 38 0.77 -3.42 17.96
N THR A 39 1.27 -4.59 17.56
CA THR A 39 0.61 -5.88 17.87
C THR A 39 0.55 -6.18 19.36
N TRP A 40 1.37 -5.55 20.20
CA TRP A 40 1.37 -5.73 21.64
C TRP A 40 0.29 -4.93 22.36
N ILE A 41 -0.34 -3.96 21.70
CA ILE A 41 -1.41 -3.14 22.30
C ILE A 41 -2.62 -4.05 22.57
N PRO A 42 -3.14 -4.14 23.80
CA PRO A 42 -4.21 -5.10 24.15
C PRO A 42 -5.62 -4.57 23.78
N LEU A 43 -5.79 -3.99 22.60
CA LEU A 43 -7.06 -3.41 22.13
C LEU A 43 -7.35 -3.84 20.68
N GLY A 44 -8.56 -4.30 20.44
CA GLY A 44 -9.01 -4.70 19.09
C GLY A 44 -8.29 -5.93 18.51
N SER A 45 -8.49 -6.21 17.24
CA SER A 45 -7.80 -7.27 16.50
C SER A 45 -6.36 -6.89 16.17
N ILE A 46 -5.53 -7.86 15.80
CA ILE A 46 -4.16 -7.60 15.30
C ILE A 46 -4.19 -6.69 14.07
N ALA A 47 -5.17 -6.88 13.17
CA ALA A 47 -5.33 -6.03 12.00
C ALA A 47 -5.60 -4.56 12.38
N GLU A 48 -6.56 -4.33 13.28
CA GLU A 48 -6.88 -2.96 13.76
C GLU A 48 -5.67 -2.27 14.38
N ARG A 49 -4.86 -3.01 15.14
CA ARG A 49 -3.63 -2.48 15.77
C ARG A 49 -2.61 -2.02 14.73
N VAL A 50 -2.38 -2.83 13.70
CA VAL A 50 -1.43 -2.47 12.62
C VAL A 50 -2.00 -1.36 11.73
N HIS A 51 -3.30 -1.37 11.42
CA HIS A 51 -3.98 -0.25 10.76
C HIS A 51 -3.84 1.05 11.55
N ALA A 52 -3.89 0.99 12.89
CA ALA A 52 -3.75 2.17 13.74
C ALA A 52 -2.39 2.87 13.60
N LEU A 53 -1.31 2.15 13.29
CA LEU A 53 -0.01 2.76 12.96
C LEU A 53 -0.14 3.69 11.74
N SER A 54 -0.75 3.20 10.65
CA SER A 54 -0.98 4.00 9.44
C SER A 54 -1.91 5.18 9.71
N ALA A 55 -2.93 4.99 10.54
CA ALA A 55 -3.87 6.06 10.93
C ALA A 55 -3.18 7.17 11.74
N ILE A 56 -2.35 6.82 12.72
CA ILE A 56 -1.57 7.77 13.51
C ILE A 56 -0.60 8.55 12.62
N ALA A 57 0.07 7.87 11.68
CA ALA A 57 0.94 8.52 10.71
C ALA A 57 0.15 9.49 9.80
N GLY A 58 -1.06 9.09 9.37
CA GLY A 58 -1.96 9.94 8.57
C GLY A 58 -2.42 11.18 9.33
N ILE A 59 -2.91 11.03 10.56
CA ILE A 59 -3.32 12.15 11.42
C ILE A 59 -2.14 13.10 11.68
N SER A 60 -0.97 12.54 11.99
CA SER A 60 0.26 13.33 12.20
C SER A 60 0.68 14.09 10.95
N SER A 61 0.48 13.51 9.76
CA SER A 61 0.71 14.20 8.48
C SER A 61 -0.23 15.39 8.29
N CYS A 62 -1.51 15.26 8.64
CA CYS A 62 -2.46 16.39 8.62
C CYS A 62 -2.04 17.49 9.60
N ILE A 63 -1.60 17.14 10.82
CA ILE A 63 -1.09 18.11 11.80
C ILE A 63 0.16 18.82 11.26
N LEU A 64 1.06 18.12 10.59
CA LEU A 64 2.23 18.73 9.96
C LEU A 64 1.83 19.66 8.79
N LEU A 65 0.86 19.29 7.97
CA LEU A 65 0.36 20.17 6.90
C LEU A 65 -0.25 21.44 7.47
N PHE A 66 -1.00 21.35 8.57
CA PHE A 66 -1.47 22.52 9.33
C PHE A 66 -0.30 23.40 9.76
N GLN A 67 0.72 22.82 10.41
CA GLN A 67 1.88 23.56 10.89
C GLN A 67 2.68 24.19 9.76
N ILE A 68 2.87 23.49 8.62
CA ILE A 68 3.51 24.03 7.42
C ILE A 68 2.72 25.22 6.90
N SER A 69 1.39 25.12 6.82
CA SER A 69 0.51 26.20 6.38
C SER A 69 0.63 27.43 7.30
N ARG A 70 0.71 27.22 8.62
CA ARG A 70 0.95 28.27 9.61
C ARG A 70 2.34 28.91 9.46
N GLU A 71 3.36 28.08 9.20
CA GLU A 71 4.73 28.53 8.94
C GLU A 71 4.82 29.41 7.69
N LEU A 72 3.98 29.12 6.68
CA LEU A 72 3.76 29.89 5.47
C LEU A 72 2.78 31.07 5.65
N LYS A 73 2.50 31.48 6.91
CA LYS A 73 1.66 32.65 7.24
C LYS A 73 0.20 32.56 6.78
N ALA A 74 -0.35 31.37 6.66
CA ALA A 74 -1.79 31.18 6.55
C ALA A 74 -2.45 31.41 7.91
N ASP A 75 -3.69 31.89 7.98
CA ASP A 75 -4.45 31.96 9.22
C ASP A 75 -4.87 30.55 9.71
N SER A 76 -5.26 30.45 10.98
CA SER A 76 -5.49 29.13 11.60
C SER A 76 -6.63 28.36 10.95
N LEU A 77 -7.72 29.04 10.56
CA LEU A 77 -8.86 28.36 9.93
C LEU A 77 -8.52 27.88 8.52
N SER A 78 -7.84 28.72 7.72
CA SER A 78 -7.36 28.34 6.39
C SER A 78 -6.39 27.14 6.45
N ALA A 79 -5.49 27.12 7.44
CA ALA A 79 -4.57 26.02 7.67
C ALA A 79 -5.29 24.73 8.09
N LEU A 80 -6.32 24.85 8.95
CA LEU A 80 -7.15 23.71 9.36
C LEU A 80 -7.93 23.14 8.16
N VAL A 81 -8.54 24.00 7.34
CA VAL A 81 -9.26 23.57 6.13
C VAL A 81 -8.32 22.78 5.20
N ALA A 82 -7.12 23.31 4.92
CA ALA A 82 -6.14 22.63 4.07
C ALA A 82 -5.71 21.26 4.61
N ALA A 83 -5.45 21.17 5.91
CA ALA A 83 -5.10 19.92 6.58
C ALA A 83 -6.26 18.89 6.56
N SER A 84 -7.49 19.38 6.75
CA SER A 84 -8.70 18.54 6.67
C SER A 84 -8.94 18.04 5.23
N CYS A 85 -8.69 18.88 4.21
CA CYS A 85 -8.77 18.46 2.81
C CYS A 85 -7.83 17.29 2.50
N LEU A 86 -6.61 17.28 3.07
CA LEU A 86 -5.70 16.14 2.94
C LEU A 86 -6.31 14.89 3.61
N GLY A 87 -6.76 15.01 4.84
CA GLY A 87 -7.29 13.88 5.62
C GLY A 87 -8.51 13.20 4.99
N VAL A 88 -9.32 13.95 4.23
CA VAL A 88 -10.54 13.41 3.57
C VAL A 88 -10.34 13.14 2.07
N SER A 89 -9.15 13.34 1.51
CA SER A 89 -8.85 12.95 0.13
C SER A 89 -8.83 11.43 -0.01
N SER A 90 -9.35 10.90 -1.13
CA SER A 90 -9.68 9.48 -1.27
C SER A 90 -8.50 8.56 -1.00
N SER A 91 -7.42 8.67 -1.77
CA SER A 91 -6.25 7.79 -1.61
C SER A 91 -5.55 7.98 -0.26
N PHE A 92 -5.46 9.21 0.26
CA PHE A 92 -4.84 9.45 1.56
C PHE A 92 -5.65 8.82 2.71
N TRP A 93 -6.98 8.98 2.69
CA TRP A 93 -7.85 8.36 3.69
C TRP A 93 -7.72 6.84 3.66
N PHE A 94 -7.81 6.22 2.46
CA PHE A 94 -7.67 4.78 2.32
C PHE A 94 -6.34 4.26 2.89
N GLN A 95 -5.23 4.90 2.53
CA GLN A 95 -3.91 4.52 3.03
C GLN A 95 -3.74 4.77 4.54
N ALA A 96 -4.50 5.69 5.13
CA ALA A 96 -4.49 5.93 6.58
C ALA A 96 -5.26 4.88 7.38
N ILE A 97 -6.21 4.17 6.77
CA ILE A 97 -7.01 3.13 7.45
C ILE A 97 -6.60 1.71 7.08
N THR A 98 -5.52 1.56 6.30
CA THR A 98 -4.99 0.27 5.82
C THR A 98 -3.55 0.10 6.32
N ALA A 99 -3.14 -1.12 6.63
CA ALA A 99 -1.76 -1.43 7.04
C ALA A 99 -0.83 -1.27 5.84
N GLU A 100 -0.29 -0.04 5.67
CA GLU A 100 0.54 0.37 4.54
C GLU A 100 1.59 1.40 4.94
N VAL A 101 2.69 1.42 4.21
CA VAL A 101 3.88 2.23 4.51
C VAL A 101 3.77 3.70 4.09
N TYR A 102 2.75 4.07 3.31
CA TYR A 102 2.72 5.33 2.55
C TYR A 102 2.36 6.55 3.38
N THR A 103 1.48 6.41 4.38
CA THR A 103 1.18 7.51 5.32
C THR A 103 2.38 7.83 6.20
N LEU A 104 3.15 6.82 6.62
CA LEU A 104 4.40 7.01 7.36
C LEU A 104 5.46 7.70 6.49
N ASN A 105 5.54 7.37 5.20
CA ASN A 105 6.41 8.07 4.25
C ASN A 105 6.00 9.54 4.09
N THR A 106 4.70 9.82 3.99
CA THR A 106 4.16 11.18 3.90
C THR A 106 4.47 11.97 5.16
N LEU A 107 4.34 11.36 6.34
CA LEU A 107 4.70 11.95 7.62
C LEU A 107 6.18 12.38 7.65
N PHE A 108 7.10 11.50 7.27
CA PHE A 108 8.52 11.82 7.21
C PHE A 108 8.82 12.97 6.26
N PHE A 109 8.24 12.95 5.07
CA PHE A 109 8.45 14.02 4.10
C PHE A 109 7.96 15.38 4.64
N LEU A 110 6.72 15.45 5.16
CA LEU A 110 6.16 16.70 5.69
C LEU A 110 6.92 17.19 6.92
N LEU A 111 7.41 16.28 7.77
CA LEU A 111 8.24 16.65 8.92
C LEU A 111 9.57 17.27 8.47
N LEU A 112 10.25 16.64 7.50
CA LEU A 112 11.48 17.18 6.90
C LEU A 112 11.23 18.51 6.20
N PHE A 113 10.12 18.65 5.51
CA PHE A 113 9.72 19.88 4.85
C PHE A 113 9.53 21.03 5.88
N LEU A 114 8.79 20.77 6.97
CA LEU A 114 8.62 21.74 8.06
C LEU A 114 9.93 22.14 8.71
N LEU A 115 10.77 21.15 9.04
CA LEU A 115 12.10 21.41 9.62
C LEU A 115 12.99 22.20 8.67
N GLY A 116 12.93 21.90 7.36
CA GLY A 116 13.64 22.64 6.32
C GLY A 116 13.20 24.12 6.23
N LEU A 117 11.88 24.40 6.28
CA LEU A 117 11.37 25.77 6.35
C LEU A 117 11.86 26.53 7.59
N LYS A 118 11.86 25.88 8.73
CA LYS A 118 12.40 26.46 9.98
C LYS A 118 13.91 26.66 9.90
N GLN A 119 14.63 25.72 9.31
CA GLN A 119 16.08 25.82 9.11
C GLN A 119 16.46 26.96 8.15
N GLN A 120 15.63 27.19 7.12
CA GLN A 120 15.83 28.33 6.20
C GLN A 120 15.70 29.70 6.89
N LYS A 121 14.84 29.81 7.93
CA LYS A 121 14.66 31.04 8.70
C LYS A 121 15.80 31.28 9.68
N GLU A 122 16.17 30.22 10.40
CA GLU A 122 17.20 30.24 11.44
C GLU A 122 17.95 28.92 11.40
N SER A 123 19.23 28.99 11.06
CA SER A 123 20.08 27.80 11.00
C SER A 123 20.50 27.35 12.39
N ILE A 124 20.04 26.17 12.82
CA ILE A 124 20.33 25.58 14.12
C ILE A 124 20.99 24.22 13.93
N ILE A 125 22.12 23.98 14.61
CA ILE A 125 22.97 22.79 14.41
C ILE A 125 22.18 21.49 14.71
N TRP A 126 21.52 21.39 15.87
CA TRP A 126 20.79 20.16 16.23
C TRP A 126 19.69 19.80 15.22
N ARG A 127 19.10 20.80 14.56
CA ARG A 127 18.05 20.58 13.55
C ARG A 127 18.59 19.88 12.32
N TRP A 128 19.84 20.17 11.90
CA TRP A 128 20.53 19.42 10.84
C TRP A 128 20.67 17.94 11.19
N MET A 129 21.04 17.64 12.45
CA MET A 129 21.22 16.26 12.92
C MET A 129 19.88 15.51 12.94
N VAL A 130 18.83 16.14 13.46
CA VAL A 130 17.47 15.57 13.47
C VAL A 130 16.95 15.34 12.07
N MET A 131 17.13 16.29 11.14
CA MET A 131 16.73 16.13 9.74
C MET A 131 17.48 14.97 9.07
N ALA A 132 18.76 14.87 9.29
CA ALA A 132 19.59 13.79 8.75
C ALA A 132 19.14 12.42 9.28
N PHE A 133 18.92 12.31 10.59
CA PHE A 133 18.42 11.09 11.23
C PHE A 133 17.05 10.68 10.68
N ILE A 134 16.11 11.62 10.59
CA ILE A 134 14.76 11.36 10.05
C ILE A 134 14.85 10.96 8.56
N LEU A 135 15.72 11.59 7.79
CA LEU A 135 15.94 11.20 6.40
C LEU A 135 16.46 9.76 6.30
N GLY A 136 17.43 9.38 7.12
CA GLY A 136 17.90 7.99 7.22
C GLY A 136 16.78 7.01 7.56
N LEU A 137 15.99 7.31 8.61
CA LEU A 137 14.83 6.50 8.99
C LEU A 137 13.81 6.36 7.86
N SER A 138 13.52 7.43 7.17
CA SER A 138 12.53 7.42 6.08
C SER A 138 12.93 6.51 4.92
N LEU A 139 14.22 6.38 4.64
CA LEU A 139 14.74 5.45 3.64
C LEU A 139 14.54 3.99 4.05
N THR A 140 14.55 3.69 5.34
CA THR A 140 14.28 2.33 5.84
C THR A 140 12.78 1.99 5.89
N ASN A 141 11.91 3.00 5.66
CA ASN A 141 10.48 2.80 5.45
C ASN A 141 10.17 2.58 3.96
N HIS A 142 10.35 3.61 3.10
CA HIS A 142 10.09 3.48 1.65
C HIS A 142 11.04 4.37 0.84
N TRP A 143 12.29 3.89 0.61
CA TRP A 143 13.32 4.69 -0.04
C TRP A 143 12.97 5.17 -1.46
N PRO A 144 12.24 4.41 -2.35
CA PRO A 144 12.00 4.90 -3.71
C PRO A 144 11.22 6.21 -3.75
N LEU A 145 10.13 6.32 -2.98
CA LEU A 145 9.35 7.55 -2.89
C LEU A 145 10.12 8.68 -2.21
N MET A 146 10.87 8.36 -1.15
CA MET A 146 11.67 9.38 -0.48
C MET A 146 12.77 9.92 -1.39
N LEU A 147 13.44 9.05 -2.16
CA LEU A 147 14.49 9.43 -3.07
C LEU A 147 13.99 10.34 -4.20
N ILE A 148 12.85 9.99 -4.82
CA ILE A 148 12.28 10.81 -5.90
C ILE A 148 11.79 12.18 -5.39
N THR A 149 11.44 12.31 -4.11
CA THR A 149 10.99 13.56 -3.50
C THR A 149 12.11 14.34 -2.81
N ALA A 150 13.27 13.73 -2.53
CA ALA A 150 14.40 14.34 -1.85
C ALA A 150 14.90 15.66 -2.49
N PRO A 151 14.91 15.86 -3.83
CA PRO A 151 15.30 17.13 -4.42
C PRO A 151 14.46 18.31 -3.94
N ALA A 152 13.16 18.10 -3.63
CA ALA A 152 12.31 19.15 -3.07
C ALA A 152 12.81 19.59 -1.69
N LEU A 153 13.21 18.63 -0.85
CA LEU A 153 13.76 18.90 0.48
C LEU A 153 15.12 19.59 0.39
N PHE A 154 15.96 19.16 -0.56
CA PHE A 154 17.25 19.81 -0.82
C PHE A 154 17.07 21.27 -1.25
N LEU A 155 16.12 21.57 -2.14
CA LEU A 155 15.79 22.93 -2.55
C LEU A 155 15.49 23.83 -1.34
N ILE A 156 14.70 23.38 -0.38
CA ILE A 156 14.33 24.18 0.80
C ILE A 156 15.56 24.57 1.62
N ILE A 157 16.50 23.66 1.80
CA ILE A 157 17.70 23.89 2.63
C ILE A 157 18.86 24.54 1.86
N LEU A 158 18.76 24.62 0.53
CA LEU A 158 19.81 25.16 -0.33
C LEU A 158 20.31 26.56 0.10
N PRO A 159 19.48 27.51 0.58
CA PRO A 159 19.99 28.79 1.07
C PRO A 159 20.95 28.69 2.25
N GLN A 160 20.93 27.58 2.97
CA GLN A 160 21.80 27.31 4.14
C GLN A 160 22.93 26.33 3.83
N TRP A 161 23.34 26.19 2.54
CA TRP A 161 24.32 25.20 2.08
C TRP A 161 25.69 25.32 2.79
N LYS A 162 26.10 26.53 3.19
CA LYS A 162 27.36 26.75 3.93
C LYS A 162 27.34 26.12 5.31
N ASP A 163 26.21 26.23 6.02
CA ASP A 163 26.03 25.61 7.34
C ASP A 163 25.89 24.10 7.22
N PHE A 164 25.28 23.62 6.15
CA PHE A 164 25.25 22.20 5.81
C PHE A 164 26.69 21.66 5.68
N LEU A 165 27.56 22.31 4.90
CA LEU A 165 28.95 21.88 4.73
C LEU A 165 29.75 21.96 6.03
N ARG A 166 29.53 22.98 6.85
CA ARG A 166 30.20 23.12 8.16
C ARG A 166 29.87 21.96 9.10
N ASN A 167 28.67 21.44 9.04
CA ASN A 167 28.16 20.37 9.90
C ASN A 167 28.15 19.00 9.22
N PHE A 168 28.77 18.86 8.06
CA PHE A 168 28.66 17.69 7.18
C PHE A 168 28.97 16.37 7.88
N VAL A 169 30.02 16.31 8.69
CA VAL A 169 30.41 15.08 9.42
C VAL A 169 29.30 14.63 10.39
N ASN A 170 28.75 15.56 11.15
CA ASN A 170 27.64 15.24 12.07
C ASN A 170 26.38 14.83 11.30
N ILE A 171 26.09 15.50 10.20
CA ILE A 171 24.95 15.18 9.32
C ILE A 171 25.08 13.75 8.80
N ILE A 172 26.24 13.35 8.28
CA ILE A 172 26.48 11.99 7.81
C ILE A 172 26.37 10.97 8.95
N PHE A 173 26.92 11.27 10.13
CA PHE A 173 26.81 10.37 11.28
C PHE A 173 25.34 10.10 11.66
N PHE A 174 24.53 11.14 11.81
CA PHE A 174 23.11 10.99 12.16
C PHE A 174 22.29 10.37 11.03
N PHE A 175 22.64 10.64 9.76
CA PHE A 175 22.03 9.97 8.62
C PHE A 175 22.28 8.45 8.65
N VAL A 176 23.52 8.03 8.85
CA VAL A 176 23.89 6.61 8.96
C VAL A 176 23.21 5.97 10.18
N LEU A 177 23.14 6.69 11.31
CA LEU A 177 22.40 6.22 12.48
C LEU A 177 20.91 6.01 12.15
N GLY A 178 20.31 6.87 11.33
CA GLY A 178 18.93 6.70 10.85
C GLY A 178 18.72 5.49 9.94
N LEU A 179 19.78 4.97 9.29
CA LEU A 179 19.72 3.77 8.46
C LEU A 179 19.79 2.45 9.26
N THR A 180 20.04 2.52 10.57
CA THR A 180 20.22 1.31 11.41
C THR A 180 19.07 0.31 11.37
N PRO A 181 17.77 0.68 11.13
CA PRO A 181 16.72 -0.31 10.97
C PRO A 181 16.97 -1.31 9.82
N TYR A 182 17.80 -0.99 8.82
CA TYR A 182 18.19 -1.98 7.81
C TYR A 182 18.94 -3.20 8.37
N LEU A 183 19.57 -3.07 9.55
CA LEU A 183 20.19 -4.22 10.25
C LEU A 183 19.16 -5.28 10.67
N TYR A 184 17.88 -4.91 10.76
CA TYR A 184 16.79 -5.86 10.98
C TYR A 184 16.76 -6.97 9.92
N LEU A 185 17.01 -6.64 8.65
CA LEU A 185 16.92 -7.60 7.54
C LEU A 185 17.89 -8.78 7.70
N PRO A 186 19.22 -8.59 7.83
CA PRO A 186 20.13 -9.71 8.03
C PRO A 186 19.91 -10.41 9.37
N VAL A 187 19.68 -9.68 10.46
CA VAL A 187 19.49 -10.26 11.80
C VAL A 187 18.26 -11.18 11.82
N ARG A 188 17.13 -10.74 11.24
CA ARG A 188 15.93 -11.59 11.14
C ARG A 188 16.11 -12.73 10.16
N SER A 189 16.77 -12.50 9.03
CA SER A 189 17.02 -13.55 8.06
C SER A 189 17.83 -14.70 8.66
N TRP A 190 18.85 -14.39 9.47
CA TRP A 190 19.68 -15.42 10.13
C TRP A 190 18.95 -16.22 11.20
N SER A 191 17.82 -15.73 11.71
CA SER A 191 16.94 -16.50 12.61
C SER A 191 15.89 -17.33 11.87
N GLU A 192 15.95 -17.42 10.54
CA GLU A 192 15.10 -18.22 9.67
C GLU A 192 13.59 -18.09 9.97
N PRO A 193 13.02 -16.88 9.93
CA PRO A 193 11.61 -16.68 10.24
C PRO A 193 10.74 -17.39 9.20
N TYR A 194 9.57 -17.90 9.63
CA TYR A 194 8.63 -18.56 8.73
C TYR A 194 8.16 -17.66 7.58
N LEU A 195 7.99 -16.36 7.85
CA LEU A 195 7.61 -15.37 6.84
C LEU A 195 8.84 -14.62 6.33
N THR A 196 9.36 -15.01 5.18
CA THR A 196 10.51 -14.37 4.53
C THR A 196 10.26 -14.22 3.05
N PHE A 197 9.97 -12.98 2.60
CA PHE A 197 9.74 -12.73 1.19
C PHE A 197 11.05 -12.91 0.40
N PHE A 198 11.00 -13.51 -0.78
CA PHE A 198 12.09 -13.76 -1.75
C PHE A 198 13.28 -14.59 -1.24
N GLN A 199 13.39 -15.01 -0.05
CA GLN A 199 14.43 -15.91 0.46
C GLN A 199 15.10 -15.44 1.75
N TYR A 200 15.84 -16.37 2.31
CA TYR A 200 16.94 -16.16 3.23
C TYR A 200 17.99 -15.20 2.63
N LEU A 201 18.42 -14.23 3.41
CA LEU A 201 19.47 -13.25 3.05
C LEU A 201 20.76 -13.65 3.75
N PRO A 202 21.52 -14.61 3.20
CA PRO A 202 22.65 -15.24 3.91
C PRO A 202 23.85 -14.30 4.07
N ASP A 203 23.97 -13.33 3.19
CA ASP A 203 25.11 -12.42 3.08
C ASP A 203 24.69 -11.00 2.72
N TRP A 204 25.63 -10.09 2.77
CA TRP A 204 25.40 -8.67 2.47
C TRP A 204 25.06 -8.43 1.00
N GLU A 205 25.50 -9.27 0.07
CA GLU A 205 25.16 -9.14 -1.35
C GLU A 205 23.64 -9.35 -1.54
N ARG A 206 23.07 -10.39 -0.92
CA ARG A 206 21.62 -10.64 -0.95
C ARG A 206 20.82 -9.59 -0.18
N VAL A 207 21.34 -9.07 0.93
CA VAL A 207 20.72 -7.92 1.63
C VAL A 207 20.65 -6.71 0.71
N TRP A 208 21.73 -6.36 0.03
CA TRP A 208 21.77 -5.26 -0.95
C TRP A 208 20.87 -5.52 -2.14
N TRP A 209 20.83 -6.74 -2.66
CA TRP A 209 19.90 -7.16 -3.72
C TRP A 209 18.45 -6.89 -3.32
N SER A 210 18.05 -7.24 -2.09
CA SER A 210 16.72 -6.98 -1.55
C SER A 210 16.45 -5.48 -1.40
N ILE A 211 17.36 -4.73 -0.79
CA ILE A 211 17.23 -3.27 -0.58
C ILE A 211 17.10 -2.55 -1.92
N LYS A 212 17.89 -2.91 -2.94
CA LYS A 212 17.81 -2.33 -4.28
C LYS A 212 16.57 -2.72 -5.08
N ARG A 213 15.76 -3.65 -4.59
CA ARG A 213 14.56 -4.17 -5.27
C ARG A 213 14.90 -4.87 -6.61
N GLU A 214 16.03 -5.53 -6.73
CA GLU A 214 16.46 -6.17 -7.99
C GLU A 214 15.46 -7.24 -8.47
N ALA A 215 14.71 -7.86 -7.55
CA ALA A 215 13.61 -8.77 -7.89
C ALA A 215 12.51 -8.16 -8.78
N TYR A 216 12.35 -6.85 -8.75
CA TYR A 216 11.29 -6.13 -9.48
C TYR A 216 11.79 -5.44 -10.74
N THR A 217 13.09 -5.49 -11.05
CA THR A 217 13.69 -4.72 -12.17
C THR A 217 12.99 -5.01 -13.51
N SER A 218 12.65 -6.26 -13.79
CA SER A 218 11.93 -6.63 -15.02
C SER A 218 10.49 -6.09 -15.04
N GLY A 219 9.79 -6.13 -13.93
CA GLY A 219 8.44 -5.58 -13.79
C GLY A 219 8.42 -4.06 -13.85
N ASP A 220 9.38 -3.41 -13.18
CA ASP A 220 9.53 -1.94 -13.13
C ASP A 220 9.88 -1.33 -14.49
N GLN A 221 10.28 -2.13 -15.48
CA GLN A 221 10.60 -1.72 -16.85
C GLN A 221 9.77 -2.46 -17.92
N SER A 222 8.68 -3.11 -17.52
CA SER A 222 7.84 -3.90 -18.44
C SER A 222 7.00 -3.06 -19.40
N GLY A 223 6.73 -1.79 -19.05
CA GLY A 223 5.89 -0.89 -19.82
C GLY A 223 6.64 -0.02 -20.83
N THR A 224 5.86 0.59 -21.69
CA THR A 224 6.30 1.52 -22.74
C THR A 224 6.18 2.99 -22.29
N TRP A 225 6.65 3.93 -23.11
CA TRP A 225 6.40 5.37 -22.91
C TRP A 225 4.91 5.71 -23.02
N HIS A 226 4.15 4.94 -23.81
CA HIS A 226 2.70 5.09 -23.91
C HIS A 226 2.02 4.72 -22.57
N ASP A 227 2.48 3.67 -21.91
CA ASP A 227 1.98 3.28 -20.58
C ASP A 227 2.26 4.37 -19.56
N SER A 228 3.47 4.94 -19.55
CA SER A 228 3.80 6.08 -18.69
C SER A 228 2.87 7.28 -18.94
N TYR A 229 2.59 7.61 -20.20
CA TYR A 229 1.63 8.64 -20.57
C TYR A 229 0.22 8.33 -20.03
N LEU A 230 -0.24 7.07 -20.13
CA LEU A 230 -1.55 6.67 -19.63
C LEU A 230 -1.65 6.81 -18.10
N PHE A 231 -0.60 6.43 -17.36
CA PHE A 231 -0.54 6.66 -15.89
C PHE A 231 -0.61 8.15 -15.55
N ILE A 232 0.19 8.98 -16.23
CA ILE A 232 0.22 10.42 -16.00
C ILE A 232 -1.14 11.04 -16.36
N LYS A 233 -1.72 10.68 -17.50
CA LYS A 233 -3.06 11.10 -17.91
C LYS A 233 -4.11 10.72 -16.87
N GLN A 234 -4.07 9.47 -16.39
CA GLN A 234 -5.01 8.97 -15.40
C GLN A 234 -4.87 9.70 -14.06
N PHE A 235 -3.64 10.05 -13.64
CA PHE A 235 -3.42 10.88 -12.45
C PHE A 235 -4.19 12.21 -12.54
N PHE A 236 -4.03 12.96 -13.63
CA PHE A 236 -4.74 14.23 -13.77
C PHE A 236 -6.26 14.07 -13.88
N ILE A 237 -6.74 13.02 -14.53
CA ILE A 237 -8.18 12.69 -14.61
C ILE A 237 -8.74 12.34 -13.23
N SER A 238 -7.96 11.68 -12.36
CA SER A 238 -8.40 11.26 -11.03
C SER A 238 -8.43 12.38 -10.00
N LEU A 239 -7.71 13.50 -10.19
CA LEU A 239 -7.62 14.57 -9.20
C LEU A 239 -8.98 15.07 -8.67
N PRO A 240 -10.04 15.27 -9.49
CA PRO A 240 -11.35 15.64 -8.97
C PRO A 240 -11.99 14.57 -8.09
N ALA A 241 -11.75 13.29 -8.40
CA ALA A 241 -12.22 12.17 -7.57
C ALA A 241 -11.41 12.04 -6.28
N GLU A 242 -10.13 12.41 -6.28
CA GLU A 242 -9.25 12.36 -5.11
C GLU A 242 -9.56 13.45 -4.09
N THR A 243 -9.73 14.69 -4.54
CA THR A 243 -9.81 15.85 -3.65
C THR A 243 -11.17 16.54 -3.63
N GLY A 244 -12.06 16.20 -4.56
CA GLY A 244 -13.27 16.96 -4.88
C GLY A 244 -12.99 18.20 -5.73
N TRP A 245 -13.94 18.54 -6.61
CA TRP A 245 -13.82 19.73 -7.49
C TRP A 245 -13.55 21.04 -6.75
N PRO A 246 -14.19 21.34 -5.60
CA PRO A 246 -13.93 22.61 -4.90
C PRO A 246 -12.47 22.76 -4.45
N VAL A 247 -11.85 21.68 -3.92
CA VAL A 247 -10.44 21.68 -3.49
C VAL A 247 -9.51 21.83 -4.69
N LEU A 248 -9.79 21.11 -5.78
CA LEU A 248 -8.98 21.19 -6.99
C LEU A 248 -8.98 22.60 -7.60
N ILE A 249 -10.15 23.25 -7.68
CA ILE A 249 -10.27 24.64 -8.18
C ILE A 249 -9.50 25.59 -7.25
N ALA A 250 -9.73 25.50 -5.93
CA ALA A 250 -9.05 26.33 -4.95
C ALA A 250 -7.52 26.12 -4.98
N GLY A 251 -7.08 24.87 -5.12
CA GLY A 251 -5.67 24.50 -5.25
C GLY A 251 -5.03 25.03 -6.53
N SER A 252 -5.71 24.93 -7.67
CA SER A 252 -5.22 25.44 -8.97
C SER A 252 -5.01 26.95 -8.93
N ILE A 253 -5.97 27.70 -8.35
CA ILE A 253 -5.80 29.15 -8.14
C ILE A 253 -4.72 29.41 -7.06
N GLY A 254 -4.68 28.57 -6.03
CA GLY A 254 -3.73 28.64 -4.93
C GLY A 254 -2.28 28.51 -5.39
N VAL A 255 -1.99 27.69 -6.41
CA VAL A 255 -0.64 27.59 -7.01
C VAL A 255 -0.18 28.96 -7.54
N LEU A 256 -1.03 29.70 -8.24
CA LEU A 256 -0.69 31.03 -8.72
C LEU A 256 -0.36 31.99 -7.56
N VAL A 257 -1.25 32.01 -6.54
CA VAL A 257 -1.02 32.79 -5.32
C VAL A 257 0.30 32.41 -4.67
N PHE A 258 0.59 31.11 -4.60
CA PHE A 258 1.78 30.57 -3.96
C PHE A 258 3.06 31.02 -4.67
N VAL A 259 3.13 30.86 -6.00
CA VAL A 259 4.30 31.23 -6.82
C VAL A 259 4.62 32.71 -6.71
N PHE A 260 3.61 33.60 -6.69
CA PHE A 260 3.84 35.07 -6.60
C PHE A 260 4.09 35.56 -5.17
N LYS A 261 3.71 34.80 -4.13
CA LYS A 261 3.83 35.24 -2.73
C LYS A 261 5.10 34.78 -2.04
N TYR A 262 5.55 33.54 -2.34
CA TYR A 262 6.64 32.94 -1.61
C TYR A 262 7.97 32.97 -2.35
N LYS A 263 9.07 32.73 -1.61
CA LYS A 263 10.39 32.65 -2.22
C LYS A 263 10.40 31.57 -3.30
N LEU A 264 11.07 31.85 -4.40
CA LEU A 264 11.14 30.98 -5.57
C LEU A 264 11.51 29.52 -5.19
N VAL A 265 12.46 29.35 -4.27
CA VAL A 265 12.91 28.05 -3.76
C VAL A 265 11.78 27.24 -3.13
N ILE A 266 10.91 27.86 -2.32
CA ILE A 266 9.78 27.19 -1.68
C ILE A 266 8.75 26.81 -2.75
N SER A 267 8.48 27.71 -3.68
CA SER A 267 7.54 27.47 -4.79
C SER A 267 8.00 26.33 -5.68
N PHE A 268 9.28 26.28 -6.04
CA PHE A 268 9.85 25.15 -6.79
C PHE A 268 9.82 23.85 -6.00
N SER A 269 10.06 23.88 -4.70
CA SER A 269 9.98 22.69 -3.87
C SER A 269 8.57 22.10 -3.86
N VAL A 270 7.53 22.93 -3.71
CA VAL A 270 6.12 22.48 -3.75
C VAL A 270 5.76 21.93 -5.12
N LEU A 271 6.11 22.64 -6.21
CA LEU A 271 5.85 22.18 -7.57
C LEU A 271 6.61 20.88 -7.89
N TYR A 272 7.89 20.79 -7.51
CA TYR A 272 8.66 19.57 -7.69
C TYR A 272 8.01 18.41 -6.96
N THR A 273 7.60 18.58 -5.69
CA THR A 273 6.92 17.53 -4.93
C THR A 273 5.65 17.07 -5.61
N PHE A 274 4.85 18.02 -6.15
CA PHE A 274 3.64 17.67 -6.89
C PHE A 274 3.95 16.79 -8.12
N PHE A 275 4.98 17.13 -8.90
CA PHE A 275 5.33 16.38 -10.10
C PHE A 275 6.20 15.15 -9.84
N SER A 276 6.80 14.99 -8.66
CA SER A 276 7.78 13.93 -8.37
C SER A 276 7.20 12.53 -8.53
N SER A 277 6.25 12.15 -7.71
CA SER A 277 5.68 10.80 -7.74
C SER A 277 4.51 10.64 -8.72
N SER A 278 3.90 11.75 -9.17
CA SER A 278 2.83 11.73 -10.17
C SER A 278 3.32 11.64 -11.61
N VAL A 279 4.46 12.26 -11.92
CA VAL A 279 5.01 12.33 -13.27
C VAL A 279 6.41 11.70 -13.34
N LEU A 280 7.38 12.24 -12.57
CA LEU A 280 8.77 11.81 -12.69
C LEU A 280 8.94 10.33 -12.35
N LEU A 281 8.24 9.81 -11.33
CA LEU A 281 8.27 8.40 -11.00
C LEU A 281 7.92 7.53 -12.23
N LYS A 282 6.93 7.92 -13.02
CA LYS A 282 6.49 7.17 -14.21
C LYS A 282 7.41 7.30 -15.42
N LEU A 283 8.31 8.27 -15.42
CA LEU A 283 9.36 8.35 -16.42
C LEU A 283 10.53 7.39 -16.11
N PHE A 284 10.76 7.09 -14.83
CA PHE A 284 11.81 6.16 -14.38
C PHE A 284 11.31 4.72 -14.22
N TYR A 285 10.07 4.53 -13.73
CA TYR A 285 9.44 3.23 -13.52
C TYR A 285 8.28 3.05 -14.50
N ARG A 286 8.55 2.36 -15.61
CA ARG A 286 7.62 2.15 -16.72
C ARG A 286 6.93 0.80 -16.62
N ASN A 287 5.95 0.69 -15.75
CA ASN A 287 5.11 -0.50 -15.67
C ASN A 287 4.05 -0.49 -16.78
N GLU A 288 3.62 -1.66 -17.20
CA GLU A 288 2.47 -1.81 -18.08
C GLU A 288 1.22 -1.20 -17.45
N TYR A 289 0.50 -0.36 -18.22
CA TYR A 289 -0.71 0.28 -17.74
C TYR A 289 -1.92 -0.62 -17.92
N ASN A 290 -2.64 -0.84 -16.82
CA ASN A 290 -4.01 -1.34 -16.82
C ASN A 290 -4.75 -0.76 -15.59
N PRO A 291 -6.12 -0.85 -15.54
CA PRO A 291 -6.88 -0.29 -14.41
C PRO A 291 -6.50 -0.86 -13.04
N HIS A 292 -6.11 -2.13 -12.96
CA HIS A 292 -5.65 -2.74 -11.71
C HIS A 292 -4.29 -2.18 -11.26
N HIS A 293 -3.34 -2.05 -12.18
CA HIS A 293 -2.06 -1.39 -11.88
C HIS A 293 -2.23 0.07 -11.49
N TRP A 294 -3.26 0.77 -12.02
CA TRP A 294 -3.57 2.12 -11.56
C TRP A 294 -4.06 2.13 -10.11
N GLU A 295 -4.94 1.20 -9.72
CA GLU A 295 -5.41 1.08 -8.32
C GLU A 295 -4.23 0.90 -7.36
N ILE A 296 -3.27 0.01 -7.69
CA ILE A 296 -2.03 -0.18 -6.92
C ILE A 296 -1.21 1.12 -6.84
N HIS A 297 -1.15 1.92 -7.92
CA HIS A 297 -0.32 3.12 -7.97
C HIS A 297 -0.91 4.34 -7.25
N GLN A 298 -2.16 4.30 -6.81
CA GLN A 298 -2.78 5.39 -6.06
C GLN A 298 -2.07 5.69 -4.73
N CYS A 299 -1.37 4.75 -4.15
CA CYS A 299 -0.55 4.97 -2.96
C CYS A 299 0.63 5.95 -3.18
N PHE A 300 1.10 6.12 -4.42
CA PHE A 300 2.23 7.00 -4.73
C PHE A 300 1.86 8.48 -4.90
N ILE A 301 0.56 8.81 -5.01
CA ILE A 301 0.10 10.17 -5.25
C ILE A 301 -0.21 10.97 -3.96
N LEU A 302 0.05 10.43 -2.77
CA LEU A 302 -0.27 11.08 -1.49
C LEU A 302 0.43 12.43 -1.33
N LEU A 303 1.72 12.53 -1.68
CA LEU A 303 2.47 13.78 -1.61
C LEU A 303 2.01 14.81 -2.65
N PRO A 304 1.78 14.48 -3.94
CA PRO A 304 1.08 15.35 -4.88
C PRO A 304 -0.23 15.93 -4.33
N ILE A 305 -1.09 15.09 -3.74
CA ILE A 305 -2.35 15.53 -3.13
C ILE A 305 -2.08 16.46 -1.94
N ALA A 306 -1.11 16.15 -1.10
CA ALA A 306 -0.74 17.01 0.02
C ALA A 306 -0.30 18.40 -0.46
N MET A 307 0.39 18.52 -1.61
CA MET A 307 0.78 19.81 -2.18
C MET A 307 -0.43 20.57 -2.74
N VAL A 308 -1.39 19.91 -3.37
CA VAL A 308 -2.66 20.54 -3.77
C VAL A 308 -3.38 21.12 -2.56
N CYS A 309 -3.48 20.36 -1.47
CA CYS A 309 -4.12 20.82 -0.24
C CYS A 309 -3.33 21.96 0.42
N LEU A 310 -1.99 21.89 0.44
CA LEU A 310 -1.13 22.90 1.05
C LEU A 310 -1.35 24.29 0.45
N VAL A 311 -1.46 24.40 -0.88
CA VAL A 311 -1.60 25.70 -1.56
C VAL A 311 -3.00 26.32 -1.38
N VAL A 312 -3.98 25.55 -0.89
CA VAL A 312 -5.34 26.05 -0.55
C VAL A 312 -5.28 27.04 0.63
N ALA A 313 -4.46 26.78 1.65
CA ALA A 313 -4.41 27.62 2.85
C ALA A 313 -3.98 29.09 2.57
N PRO A 314 -2.86 29.37 1.85
CA PRO A 314 -2.50 30.73 1.51
C PRO A 314 -3.47 31.40 0.52
N PHE A 315 -4.16 30.64 -0.32
CA PHE A 315 -5.21 31.14 -1.19
C PHE A 315 -6.40 31.67 -0.38
N ILE A 316 -6.96 30.86 0.52
CA ILE A 316 -8.08 31.26 1.39
C ILE A 316 -7.68 32.49 2.21
N THR A 317 -6.49 32.47 2.84
CA THR A 317 -5.98 33.59 3.65
C THR A 317 -5.87 34.86 2.82
N LYS A 318 -5.32 34.78 1.59
CA LYS A 318 -5.17 35.97 0.70
C LYS A 318 -6.52 36.51 0.29
N LEU A 319 -7.45 35.64 -0.08
CA LEU A 319 -8.79 36.08 -0.52
C LEU A 319 -9.57 36.70 0.64
N LYS A 320 -9.53 36.10 1.83
CA LYS A 320 -10.10 36.66 3.06
C LYS A 320 -9.56 38.07 3.32
N ASN A 321 -8.22 38.26 3.25
CA ASN A 321 -7.58 39.55 3.54
C ASN A 321 -7.84 40.62 2.47
N ALA A 322 -8.28 40.19 1.29
CA ALA A 322 -8.69 41.12 0.21
C ALA A 322 -10.12 41.67 0.41
N LEU A 323 -10.92 41.02 1.23
CA LEU A 323 -12.29 41.45 1.54
C LEU A 323 -12.26 42.61 2.53
N LYS A 324 -12.81 43.76 2.16
CA LYS A 324 -12.81 44.98 2.98
C LYS A 324 -13.78 44.92 4.16
N ASN A 325 -14.79 44.09 4.07
CA ASN A 325 -15.82 43.93 5.10
C ASN A 325 -15.54 42.72 6.00
N ASP A 326 -15.34 42.95 7.28
CA ASP A 326 -14.98 41.91 8.26
C ASP A 326 -16.04 40.80 8.37
N LYS A 327 -17.33 41.15 8.26
CA LYS A 327 -18.42 40.16 8.32
C LYS A 327 -18.40 39.24 7.09
N ILE A 328 -18.13 39.84 5.90
CA ILE A 328 -17.99 39.07 4.65
C ILE A 328 -16.73 38.20 4.71
N ALA A 329 -15.63 38.72 5.22
CA ALA A 329 -14.39 37.96 5.40
C ALA A 329 -14.55 36.79 6.37
N GLN A 330 -15.29 36.96 7.48
CA GLN A 330 -15.64 35.88 8.40
C GLN A 330 -16.58 34.86 7.75
N GLY A 331 -17.64 35.31 7.08
CA GLY A 331 -18.56 34.45 6.34
C GLY A 331 -17.85 33.61 5.29
N PHE A 332 -16.93 34.19 4.50
CA PHE A 332 -16.10 33.50 3.53
C PHE A 332 -15.19 32.45 4.20
N SER A 333 -14.58 32.79 5.34
CA SER A 333 -13.75 31.85 6.09
C SER A 333 -14.55 30.64 6.57
N LEU A 334 -15.77 30.84 7.06
CA LEU A 334 -16.67 29.74 7.45
C LEU A 334 -17.13 28.95 6.24
N ALA A 335 -17.47 29.61 5.13
CA ALA A 335 -17.86 28.92 3.90
C ALA A 335 -16.74 28.04 3.33
N SER A 336 -15.46 28.38 3.58
CA SER A 336 -14.33 27.56 3.14
C SER A 336 -14.31 26.14 3.76
N ILE A 337 -15.05 25.92 4.83
CA ILE A 337 -15.24 24.59 5.45
C ILE A 337 -15.85 23.60 4.45
N ILE A 338 -16.66 24.07 3.49
CA ILE A 338 -17.26 23.23 2.45
C ILE A 338 -16.18 22.48 1.62
N LEU A 339 -14.97 23.05 1.53
CA LEU A 339 -13.87 22.44 0.77
C LEU A 339 -13.52 21.05 1.27
N PHE A 340 -13.58 20.79 2.57
CA PHE A 340 -13.33 19.44 3.09
C PHE A 340 -14.62 18.66 3.42
N VAL A 341 -15.72 19.33 3.73
CA VAL A 341 -17.02 18.67 3.99
C VAL A 341 -17.52 17.97 2.73
N TRP A 342 -17.37 18.58 1.57
CA TRP A 342 -17.75 17.98 0.30
C TRP A 342 -17.06 16.64 0.02
N PRO A 343 -15.72 16.55 -0.03
CA PRO A 343 -15.05 15.27 -0.24
C PRO A 343 -15.25 14.29 0.94
N LEU A 344 -15.43 14.77 2.17
CA LEU A 344 -15.78 13.91 3.31
C LEU A 344 -17.06 13.13 3.03
N VAL A 345 -18.13 13.81 2.61
CA VAL A 345 -19.41 13.17 2.29
C VAL A 345 -19.27 12.26 1.05
N GLN A 346 -18.56 12.73 0.03
CA GLN A 346 -18.36 11.98 -1.21
C GLN A 346 -17.62 10.65 -0.98
N HIS A 347 -16.62 10.64 -0.12
CA HIS A 347 -15.73 9.49 0.08
C HIS A 347 -16.11 8.59 1.26
N PHE A 348 -17.03 9.04 2.13
CA PHE A 348 -17.35 8.34 3.38
C PHE A 348 -17.73 6.88 3.16
N ASP A 349 -18.71 6.64 2.27
CA ASP A 349 -19.19 5.28 2.00
C ASP A 349 -18.14 4.36 1.37
N GLU A 350 -17.20 4.94 0.62
CA GLU A 350 -16.12 4.17 -0.01
C GLU A 350 -15.06 3.73 1.00
N HIS A 351 -14.84 4.54 2.04
CA HIS A 351 -13.80 4.33 3.05
C HIS A 351 -14.32 3.82 4.39
N ASP A 352 -15.63 3.58 4.53
CA ASP A 352 -16.15 2.88 5.71
C ASP A 352 -15.94 1.36 5.58
N LEU A 353 -14.75 0.91 5.94
CA LEU A 353 -14.36 -0.51 5.87
C LEU A 353 -14.77 -1.31 7.12
N ARG A 354 -15.50 -0.73 8.07
CA ARG A 354 -15.89 -1.42 9.32
C ARG A 354 -16.78 -2.64 9.08
N LYS A 355 -17.50 -2.66 7.98
CA LYS A 355 -18.42 -3.73 7.59
C LYS A 355 -17.96 -4.49 6.34
N ASP A 356 -16.76 -4.20 5.84
CA ASP A 356 -16.25 -4.87 4.64
C ASP A 356 -15.74 -6.27 4.99
N ALA A 357 -16.65 -7.24 5.00
CA ALA A 357 -16.32 -8.64 5.25
C ALA A 357 -15.73 -9.38 4.03
N PHE A 358 -15.59 -8.73 2.87
CA PHE A 358 -15.13 -9.40 1.65
C PHE A 358 -13.77 -10.11 1.79
N PRO A 359 -12.72 -9.47 2.37
CA PRO A 359 -11.43 -10.12 2.52
C PRO A 359 -11.49 -11.39 3.39
N GLU A 360 -12.25 -11.34 4.51
CA GLU A 360 -12.42 -12.46 5.42
C GLU A 360 -13.24 -13.60 4.78
N ASP A 361 -14.33 -13.26 4.13
CA ASP A 361 -15.19 -14.23 3.46
C ASP A 361 -14.42 -15.00 2.37
N VAL A 362 -13.63 -14.28 1.56
CA VAL A 362 -12.80 -14.90 0.51
C VAL A 362 -11.73 -15.82 1.10
N ALA A 363 -10.97 -15.34 2.09
CA ALA A 363 -9.94 -16.16 2.74
C ALA A 363 -10.55 -17.41 3.41
N THR A 364 -11.72 -17.25 4.03
CA THR A 364 -12.45 -18.35 4.68
C THR A 364 -12.96 -19.37 3.65
N LEU A 365 -13.54 -18.90 2.54
CA LEU A 365 -13.98 -19.79 1.45
C LEU A 365 -12.81 -20.58 0.87
N ILE A 366 -11.66 -19.93 0.65
CA ILE A 366 -10.46 -20.58 0.14
C ILE A 366 -10.00 -21.67 1.13
N LEU A 367 -9.83 -21.34 2.40
CA LEU A 367 -9.21 -22.26 3.36
C LEU A 367 -10.17 -23.40 3.78
N LYS A 368 -11.44 -23.10 4.03
CA LYS A 368 -12.41 -24.13 4.49
C LYS A 368 -12.78 -25.15 3.42
N GLY A 369 -12.62 -24.83 2.15
CA GLY A 369 -12.85 -25.79 1.07
C GLY A 369 -11.73 -26.80 0.85
N LEU A 370 -10.61 -26.67 1.56
CA LEU A 370 -9.46 -27.56 1.44
C LEU A 370 -9.60 -28.79 2.36
N PRO A 371 -9.07 -29.97 1.96
CA PRO A 371 -8.99 -31.12 2.85
C PRO A 371 -8.07 -30.82 4.05
N GLU A 372 -8.12 -31.70 5.07
CA GLU A 372 -7.23 -31.60 6.21
C GLU A 372 -5.76 -31.75 5.77
N HIS A 373 -4.88 -30.93 6.36
CA HIS A 373 -3.45 -30.89 6.08
C HIS A 373 -3.09 -30.65 4.59
N ALA A 374 -3.97 -29.99 3.84
CA ALA A 374 -3.74 -29.69 2.43
C ALA A 374 -2.51 -28.83 2.20
N ASN A 375 -1.78 -29.09 1.10
CA ASN A 375 -0.69 -28.24 0.63
C ASN A 375 -1.26 -27.21 -0.36
N TYR A 376 -1.48 -25.98 0.11
CA TYR A 376 -2.11 -24.92 -0.65
C TYR A 376 -1.10 -23.93 -1.23
N PHE A 377 -1.09 -23.80 -2.55
CA PHE A 377 -0.14 -22.99 -3.33
C PHE A 377 -0.79 -21.67 -3.77
N VAL A 378 -0.51 -20.63 -3.03
CA VAL A 378 -1.05 -19.28 -3.24
C VAL A 378 -0.43 -18.61 -4.48
N HIS A 379 -1.21 -17.82 -5.21
CA HIS A 379 -0.75 -17.00 -6.33
C HIS A 379 -1.33 -15.58 -6.27
N GLY A 380 -0.43 -14.58 -6.44
CA GLY A 380 -0.78 -13.16 -6.38
C GLY A 380 -0.66 -12.55 -4.99
N SER A 381 -0.37 -11.25 -4.93
CA SER A 381 -0.14 -10.55 -3.65
C SER A 381 -1.41 -10.45 -2.81
N GLU A 382 -2.55 -10.22 -3.45
CA GLU A 382 -3.84 -10.07 -2.76
C GLU A 382 -4.25 -11.38 -2.07
N GLU A 383 -4.19 -12.50 -2.79
CA GLU A 383 -4.50 -13.81 -2.22
C GLU A 383 -3.50 -14.20 -1.14
N LEU A 384 -2.21 -13.98 -1.40
CA LEU A 384 -1.11 -14.31 -0.49
C LEU A 384 -1.26 -13.59 0.86
N GLY A 385 -1.53 -12.28 0.84
CA GLY A 385 -1.73 -11.49 2.05
C GLY A 385 -2.97 -11.94 2.85
N LEU A 386 -4.10 -12.15 2.18
CA LEU A 386 -5.35 -12.56 2.83
C LEU A 386 -5.26 -13.95 3.45
N VAL A 387 -4.72 -14.92 2.69
CA VAL A 387 -4.61 -16.31 3.16
C VAL A 387 -3.57 -16.45 4.27
N ALA A 388 -2.44 -15.74 4.16
CA ALA A 388 -1.43 -15.70 5.23
C ALA A 388 -2.02 -15.14 6.53
N TYR A 389 -2.73 -14.02 6.47
CA TYR A 389 -3.38 -13.42 7.63
C TYR A 389 -4.45 -14.36 8.23
N ALA A 390 -5.32 -14.91 7.40
CA ALA A 390 -6.40 -15.80 7.86
C ALA A 390 -5.85 -17.06 8.55
N ASN A 391 -4.85 -17.70 7.94
CA ASN A 391 -4.27 -18.95 8.47
C ASN A 391 -3.37 -18.68 9.69
N LEU A 392 -2.39 -17.77 9.58
CA LEU A 392 -1.34 -17.60 10.58
C LEU A 392 -1.77 -16.71 11.76
N VAL A 393 -2.59 -15.67 11.49
CA VAL A 393 -2.96 -14.69 12.53
C VAL A 393 -4.33 -14.99 13.14
N LYS A 394 -5.33 -15.34 12.28
CA LYS A 394 -6.68 -15.68 12.74
C LYS A 394 -6.83 -17.16 13.10
N GLY A 395 -5.89 -18.03 12.76
CA GLY A 395 -5.96 -19.47 13.02
C GLY A 395 -7.01 -20.21 12.19
N ILE A 396 -7.46 -19.64 11.07
CA ILE A 396 -8.43 -20.28 10.19
C ILE A 396 -7.72 -21.40 9.43
N ARG A 397 -8.05 -22.65 9.72
CA ARG A 397 -7.44 -23.83 9.12
C ARG A 397 -5.90 -23.82 9.23
N SER A 398 -5.40 -23.66 10.45
CA SER A 398 -3.97 -23.71 10.77
C SER A 398 -3.30 -25.06 10.44
N ASP A 399 -4.11 -26.08 10.15
CA ASP A 399 -3.65 -27.38 9.64
C ASP A 399 -3.16 -27.33 8.18
N VAL A 400 -3.59 -26.34 7.41
CA VAL A 400 -3.22 -26.18 5.99
C VAL A 400 -1.80 -25.66 5.85
N ASN A 401 -0.98 -26.36 5.06
CA ASN A 401 0.38 -25.96 4.74
C ASN A 401 0.38 -24.94 3.61
N LEU A 402 0.83 -23.72 3.90
CA LEU A 402 0.88 -22.65 2.89
C LEU A 402 2.19 -22.67 2.11
N TYR A 403 2.08 -22.62 0.80
CA TYR A 403 3.17 -22.49 -0.16
C TYR A 403 2.88 -21.33 -1.12
N SER A 404 3.91 -20.76 -1.73
CA SER A 404 3.76 -19.80 -2.82
C SER A 404 4.20 -20.41 -4.15
N GLN A 405 3.40 -20.25 -5.20
CA GLN A 405 3.77 -20.66 -6.56
C GLN A 405 5.00 -19.92 -7.12
N ASN A 406 5.38 -18.82 -6.49
CA ASN A 406 6.57 -18.06 -6.82
C ASN A 406 7.78 -18.40 -5.92
N GLY A 407 7.63 -19.28 -4.95
CA GLY A 407 8.67 -19.59 -3.95
C GLY A 407 8.97 -18.40 -3.03
N THR A 408 7.96 -17.60 -2.68
CA THR A 408 8.06 -16.40 -1.85
C THR A 408 7.35 -16.58 -0.52
N LEU A 409 7.64 -15.74 0.44
CA LEU A 409 7.05 -15.51 1.75
C LEU A 409 7.12 -16.68 2.74
N PHE A 410 6.45 -17.81 2.47
CA PHE A 410 6.28 -18.88 3.45
C PHE A 410 7.54 -19.72 3.68
N GLY A 411 7.73 -20.17 4.93
CA GLY A 411 8.78 -21.13 5.31
C GLY A 411 8.64 -22.46 4.59
N ASN A 412 7.41 -22.94 4.42
CA ASN A 412 7.11 -24.08 3.54
C ASN A 412 7.36 -23.68 2.08
N ARG A 413 8.50 -24.06 1.54
CA ARG A 413 8.82 -23.77 0.14
C ARG A 413 9.58 -24.92 -0.50
N LEU A 414 9.15 -25.29 -1.69
CA LEU A 414 9.83 -26.31 -2.48
C LEU A 414 11.03 -25.73 -3.24
N PHE A 415 10.94 -24.47 -3.61
CA PHE A 415 11.97 -23.76 -4.36
C PHE A 415 11.96 -22.27 -3.97
N TYR A 416 13.00 -21.58 -4.34
CA TYR A 416 13.12 -20.14 -4.10
C TYR A 416 12.71 -19.32 -5.33
N ALA A 417 12.23 -18.12 -5.12
CA ALA A 417 12.00 -17.14 -6.18
C ALA A 417 13.28 -16.96 -7.03
N GLY A 418 13.12 -17.05 -8.35
CA GLY A 418 14.24 -16.99 -9.29
C GLY A 418 14.99 -18.32 -9.50
N SER A 419 14.51 -19.44 -8.92
CA SER A 419 15.04 -20.77 -9.28
C SER A 419 14.82 -21.06 -10.76
N SER A 420 15.76 -21.81 -11.38
CA SER A 420 15.61 -22.21 -12.77
C SER A 420 14.39 -23.12 -12.98
N PRO A 421 13.76 -23.10 -14.18
CA PRO A 421 12.63 -23.97 -14.48
C PRO A 421 12.93 -25.46 -14.25
N GLU A 422 14.16 -25.91 -14.51
CA GLU A 422 14.61 -27.28 -14.31
C GLU A 422 14.61 -27.64 -12.82
N LYS A 423 15.13 -26.74 -11.96
CA LYS A 423 15.14 -26.94 -10.50
C LYS A 423 13.71 -27.00 -9.94
N ILE A 424 12.83 -26.10 -10.39
CA ILE A 424 11.42 -26.09 -10.01
C ILE A 424 10.77 -27.44 -10.40
N LYS A 425 11.02 -27.90 -11.62
CA LYS A 425 10.47 -29.16 -12.14
C LYS A 425 10.93 -30.38 -11.32
N ILE A 426 12.20 -30.43 -10.93
CA ILE A 426 12.74 -31.51 -10.10
C ILE A 426 12.04 -31.52 -8.73
N GLN A 427 12.02 -30.39 -8.04
CA GLN A 427 11.47 -30.28 -6.70
C GLN A 427 9.97 -30.54 -6.65
N LEU A 428 9.20 -30.06 -7.65
CA LEU A 428 7.78 -30.38 -7.79
C LEU A 428 7.56 -31.88 -8.07
N SER A 429 8.41 -32.49 -8.90
CA SER A 429 8.31 -33.91 -9.19
C SER A 429 8.57 -34.77 -7.95
N ASP A 430 9.59 -34.44 -7.18
CA ASP A 430 9.92 -35.15 -5.95
C ASP A 430 8.78 -35.03 -4.93
N PHE A 431 8.21 -33.82 -4.77
CA PHE A 431 7.08 -33.57 -3.88
C PHE A 431 5.86 -34.43 -4.27
N LEU A 432 5.48 -34.44 -5.54
CA LEU A 432 4.34 -35.21 -6.04
C LEU A 432 4.61 -36.73 -6.03
N ASN A 433 5.86 -37.17 -6.28
CA ASN A 433 6.26 -38.60 -6.21
C ASN A 433 6.18 -39.16 -4.78
N ASN A 434 6.31 -38.30 -3.76
CA ASN A 434 6.12 -38.70 -2.35
C ASN A 434 4.65 -38.84 -1.96
N GLY A 435 3.72 -38.75 -2.94
CA GLY A 435 2.29 -38.93 -2.69
C GLY A 435 1.57 -37.65 -2.28
N GLU A 436 2.26 -36.51 -2.28
CA GLU A 436 1.66 -35.23 -1.96
C GLU A 436 0.75 -34.73 -3.09
N SER A 437 -0.24 -33.91 -2.74
CA SER A 437 -1.10 -33.22 -3.71
C SER A 437 -0.97 -31.71 -3.56
N ILE A 438 -1.06 -31.00 -4.67
CA ILE A 438 -1.01 -29.53 -4.70
C ILE A 438 -2.42 -29.00 -4.95
N TYR A 439 -2.86 -28.07 -4.11
CA TYR A 439 -4.12 -27.35 -4.25
C TYR A 439 -3.85 -25.88 -4.54
N ALA A 440 -4.56 -25.30 -5.47
CA ALA A 440 -4.49 -23.87 -5.80
C ALA A 440 -5.84 -23.36 -6.33
N MET A 441 -6.18 -22.11 -6.09
CA MET A 441 -7.33 -21.49 -6.76
C MET A 441 -7.10 -21.38 -8.26
N GLU A 442 -5.88 -21.02 -8.65
CA GLU A 442 -5.45 -20.93 -10.04
C GLU A 442 -3.96 -21.24 -10.13
N LEU A 443 -3.58 -22.06 -11.07
CA LEU A 443 -2.18 -22.38 -11.35
C LEU A 443 -1.61 -21.38 -12.36
N ARG A 444 -0.53 -20.73 -12.00
CA ARG A 444 0.22 -19.82 -12.87
C ARG A 444 0.72 -20.56 -14.11
N PRO A 445 0.67 -19.96 -15.32
CA PRO A 445 1.16 -20.59 -16.54
C PRO A 445 2.59 -21.12 -16.45
N GLY A 446 3.52 -20.34 -15.88
CA GLY A 446 4.90 -20.78 -15.67
C GLY A 446 5.04 -21.95 -14.69
N PHE A 447 4.15 -22.05 -13.71
CA PHE A 447 4.09 -23.18 -12.78
C PHE A 447 3.53 -24.43 -13.48
N LYS A 448 2.46 -24.29 -14.28
CA LYS A 448 1.91 -25.37 -15.11
C LYS A 448 2.95 -25.94 -16.09
N ASN A 449 3.74 -25.08 -16.72
CA ASN A 449 4.78 -25.49 -17.68
C ASN A 449 5.94 -26.27 -17.01
N SER A 450 6.09 -26.17 -15.69
CA SER A 450 7.08 -26.92 -14.93
C SER A 450 6.63 -28.35 -14.59
N LEU A 451 5.38 -28.72 -14.90
CA LEU A 451 4.85 -30.05 -14.64
C LEU A 451 5.26 -31.04 -15.75
N LYS A 452 5.47 -32.31 -15.36
CA LYS A 452 5.68 -33.41 -16.32
C LYS A 452 4.34 -33.87 -16.91
N GLN A 453 4.40 -34.61 -18.00
CA GLN A 453 3.20 -35.19 -18.64
C GLN A 453 2.45 -36.22 -17.79
N ASP A 454 3.11 -36.78 -16.75
CA ASP A 454 2.57 -37.84 -15.88
C ASP A 454 1.64 -37.32 -14.76
N TRP A 455 1.39 -35.99 -14.71
CA TRP A 455 0.58 -35.36 -13.67
C TRP A 455 -0.77 -34.92 -14.21
N SER A 456 -1.84 -35.26 -13.50
CA SER A 456 -3.18 -34.78 -13.83
C SER A 456 -3.48 -33.44 -13.13
N ILE A 457 -3.98 -32.45 -13.88
CA ILE A 457 -4.58 -31.26 -13.34
C ILE A 457 -6.09 -31.43 -13.36
N ARG A 458 -6.70 -31.55 -12.20
CA ARG A 458 -8.16 -31.69 -12.05
C ARG A 458 -8.73 -30.39 -11.52
N LYS A 459 -9.91 -30.01 -12.03
CA LYS A 459 -10.67 -28.89 -11.47
C LYS A 459 -11.80 -29.44 -10.63
N LYS A 460 -11.78 -29.15 -9.33
CA LYS A 460 -12.83 -29.59 -8.42
C LYS A 460 -13.10 -28.51 -7.39
N ALA A 461 -14.37 -28.21 -7.16
CA ALA A 461 -14.81 -27.26 -6.13
C ALA A 461 -14.10 -25.91 -6.16
N GLY A 462 -13.80 -25.36 -7.36
CA GLY A 462 -13.11 -24.08 -7.53
C GLY A 462 -11.59 -24.14 -7.43
N TYR A 463 -10.99 -25.30 -7.14
CA TYR A 463 -9.54 -25.50 -7.07
C TYR A 463 -9.02 -26.21 -8.32
N GLU A 464 -7.79 -25.88 -8.72
CA GLU A 464 -6.94 -26.68 -9.58
C GLU A 464 -6.09 -27.59 -8.69
N ILE A 465 -6.21 -28.90 -8.88
CA ILE A 465 -5.53 -29.93 -8.05
C ILE A 465 -4.55 -30.66 -8.93
N ILE A 466 -3.29 -30.74 -8.49
CA ILE A 466 -2.25 -31.53 -9.14
C ILE A 466 -1.97 -32.76 -8.28
N SER A 467 -2.07 -33.92 -8.89
CA SER A 467 -1.76 -35.20 -8.25
C SER A 467 -1.30 -36.22 -9.31
N HIS A 468 -0.79 -37.36 -8.86
CA HIS A 468 -0.54 -38.52 -9.72
C HIS A 468 -1.85 -38.97 -10.41
N GLU A 469 -1.80 -39.45 -11.65
CA GLU A 469 -2.99 -39.85 -12.43
C GLU A 469 -3.87 -40.87 -11.69
N ASN A 470 -3.25 -41.79 -10.97
CA ASN A 470 -3.92 -42.86 -10.25
C ASN A 470 -4.14 -42.61 -8.75
N GLN A 471 -3.83 -41.40 -8.26
CA GLN A 471 -3.98 -41.05 -6.86
C GLN A 471 -5.41 -40.61 -6.53
N THR A 472 -6.02 -41.22 -5.53
CA THR A 472 -7.29 -40.79 -4.97
C THR A 472 -7.03 -39.50 -4.15
N THR A 473 -7.37 -38.34 -4.70
CA THR A 473 -7.28 -37.07 -3.97
C THR A 473 -8.38 -37.01 -2.93
N GLN A 474 -8.04 -36.57 -1.72
CA GLN A 474 -9.02 -36.23 -0.70
C GLN A 474 -10.07 -35.25 -1.25
N GLN A 475 -11.31 -35.38 -0.82
CA GLN A 475 -12.38 -34.54 -1.34
C GLN A 475 -12.20 -33.09 -0.89
N THR A 476 -12.13 -32.19 -1.85
CA THR A 476 -12.40 -30.77 -1.63
C THR A 476 -13.91 -30.59 -1.58
N GLU A 477 -14.43 -30.10 -0.49
CA GLU A 477 -15.86 -29.87 -0.33
C GLU A 477 -16.07 -28.40 0.05
N ILE A 478 -16.36 -27.55 -0.93
CA ILE A 478 -16.72 -26.17 -0.60
C ILE A 478 -18.14 -26.20 -0.01
N ASP A 479 -18.28 -25.62 1.16
CA ASP A 479 -19.57 -25.42 1.78
C ASP A 479 -20.41 -24.43 0.94
N LEU A 480 -21.42 -24.97 0.26
CA LEU A 480 -22.32 -24.19 -0.59
C LEU A 480 -23.07 -23.12 0.22
N ASN A 481 -23.27 -23.32 1.54
CA ASN A 481 -23.89 -22.32 2.39
C ASN A 481 -22.97 -21.11 2.60
N LEU A 482 -21.64 -21.33 2.69
CA LEU A 482 -20.68 -20.22 2.74
C LEU A 482 -20.66 -19.42 1.43
N ILE A 483 -20.74 -20.10 0.28
CA ILE A 483 -20.86 -19.39 -1.01
C ILE A 483 -22.16 -18.61 -1.07
N GLU A 484 -23.27 -19.19 -0.64
CA GLU A 484 -24.56 -18.52 -0.61
C GLU A 484 -24.55 -17.29 0.29
N GLN A 485 -23.96 -17.38 1.48
CA GLN A 485 -23.76 -16.24 2.37
C GLN A 485 -22.89 -15.15 1.72
N PHE A 486 -21.78 -15.53 1.06
CA PHE A 486 -20.92 -14.62 0.33
C PHE A 486 -21.67 -13.89 -0.78
N MET A 487 -22.46 -14.61 -1.59
CA MET A 487 -23.27 -14.01 -2.66
C MET A 487 -24.38 -13.10 -2.12
N ASN A 488 -25.04 -13.48 -1.02
CA ASN A 488 -26.06 -12.65 -0.38
C ASN A 488 -25.46 -11.35 0.14
N ARG A 489 -24.33 -11.39 0.85
CA ARG A 489 -23.63 -10.19 1.31
C ARG A 489 -23.19 -9.27 0.16
N TRP A 490 -22.82 -9.83 -1.00
CA TRP A 490 -22.55 -9.05 -2.20
C TRP A 490 -23.81 -8.33 -2.69
N ASN A 491 -24.93 -9.03 -2.77
CA ASN A 491 -26.20 -8.48 -3.23
C ASN A 491 -26.73 -7.39 -2.29
N ASP A 492 -26.56 -7.57 -0.99
CA ASP A 492 -26.94 -6.61 0.06
C ASP A 492 -26.00 -5.38 0.12
N GLY A 493 -24.97 -5.33 -0.72
CA GLY A 493 -24.01 -4.22 -0.77
C GLY A 493 -23.12 -4.12 0.47
N MET A 494 -22.93 -5.22 1.20
CA MET A 494 -22.11 -5.28 2.43
C MET A 494 -20.61 -5.25 2.19
N TYR A 495 -20.17 -5.26 0.93
CA TYR A 495 -18.74 -5.25 0.59
C TYR A 495 -18.27 -3.87 0.15
N GLY A 496 -17.02 -3.54 0.49
CA GLY A 496 -16.39 -2.28 0.13
C GLY A 496 -16.34 -2.03 -1.38
N LYS A 497 -16.32 -0.76 -1.75
CA LYS A 497 -16.42 -0.34 -3.17
C LYS A 497 -15.08 -0.33 -3.92
N ARG A 498 -13.94 -0.41 -3.22
CA ARG A 498 -12.61 -0.44 -3.85
C ARG A 498 -12.29 -1.84 -4.39
N TRP A 499 -11.34 -1.93 -5.32
CA TRP A 499 -10.92 -3.20 -5.94
C TRP A 499 -12.05 -3.95 -6.65
N LYS A 500 -12.98 -3.22 -7.25
CA LYS A 500 -14.19 -3.77 -7.91
C LYS A 500 -13.87 -4.88 -8.90
N LYS A 501 -12.82 -4.72 -9.70
CA LYS A 501 -12.44 -5.71 -10.71
C LYS A 501 -11.98 -7.03 -10.08
N PHE A 502 -11.12 -6.96 -9.07
CA PHE A 502 -10.65 -8.13 -8.34
C PHE A 502 -11.80 -8.83 -7.61
N ARG A 503 -12.60 -8.07 -6.85
CA ARG A 503 -13.78 -8.58 -6.15
C ARG A 503 -14.76 -9.26 -7.12
N ARG A 504 -14.97 -8.68 -8.29
CA ARG A 504 -15.85 -9.22 -9.32
C ARG A 504 -15.32 -10.54 -9.91
N VAL A 505 -14.02 -10.66 -10.16
CA VAL A 505 -13.42 -11.91 -10.66
C VAL A 505 -13.63 -13.05 -9.68
N LEU A 506 -13.44 -12.81 -8.39
CA LEU A 506 -13.67 -13.82 -7.35
C LEU A 506 -15.16 -14.16 -7.21
N LEU A 507 -16.04 -13.17 -7.22
CA LEU A 507 -17.48 -13.40 -7.22
C LEU A 507 -17.90 -14.31 -8.37
N LEU A 508 -17.46 -14.01 -9.60
CA LEU A 508 -17.76 -14.80 -10.79
C LEU A 508 -17.32 -16.25 -10.68
N ARG A 509 -16.15 -16.48 -10.06
CA ARG A 509 -15.63 -17.83 -9.84
C ARG A 509 -16.57 -18.64 -8.94
N TYR A 510 -16.99 -18.08 -7.83
CA TYR A 510 -17.89 -18.73 -6.88
C TYR A 510 -19.33 -18.83 -7.42
N CYS A 511 -19.81 -17.83 -8.16
CA CYS A 511 -21.10 -17.91 -8.87
C CYS A 511 -21.16 -19.11 -9.82
N LYS A 512 -20.16 -19.28 -10.67
CA LYS A 512 -20.08 -20.41 -11.62
C LYS A 512 -20.08 -21.76 -10.88
N PHE A 513 -19.35 -21.83 -9.78
CA PHE A 513 -19.32 -23.03 -8.97
C PHE A 513 -20.69 -23.34 -8.36
N TYR A 514 -21.36 -22.33 -7.80
CA TYR A 514 -22.68 -22.50 -7.21
C TYR A 514 -23.73 -22.92 -8.25
N MET A 515 -23.77 -22.27 -9.41
CA MET A 515 -24.67 -22.62 -10.51
C MET A 515 -24.54 -24.08 -10.94
N ASN A 516 -23.32 -24.59 -11.04
CA ASN A 516 -23.06 -25.96 -11.44
C ASN A 516 -23.55 -27.01 -10.41
N ASN A 517 -23.78 -26.60 -9.16
CA ASN A 517 -24.13 -27.51 -8.06
C ASN A 517 -25.56 -27.32 -7.52
N LYS A 518 -26.07 -26.08 -7.48
CA LYS A 518 -27.41 -25.78 -6.91
C LYS A 518 -28.34 -25.04 -7.88
N GLY A 519 -27.86 -24.58 -9.03
CA GLY A 519 -28.67 -23.86 -10.02
C GLY A 519 -28.68 -22.34 -9.77
N TYR A 520 -29.82 -21.70 -10.09
CA TYR A 520 -29.95 -20.25 -10.11
C TYR A 520 -29.88 -19.60 -8.71
N HIS A 521 -29.25 -18.40 -8.62
CA HIS A 521 -29.23 -17.56 -7.43
C HIS A 521 -29.55 -16.10 -7.81
N PRO A 522 -30.32 -15.32 -6.99
CA PRO A 522 -30.73 -13.94 -7.31
C PRO A 522 -29.59 -12.96 -7.61
N VAL A 523 -28.37 -13.22 -7.14
CA VAL A 523 -27.19 -12.40 -7.47
C VAL A 523 -26.91 -12.31 -8.98
N PHE A 524 -27.45 -13.26 -9.76
CA PHE A 524 -27.30 -13.27 -11.22
C PHE A 524 -28.14 -12.20 -11.91
N GLU A 525 -29.26 -11.75 -11.32
CA GLU A 525 -30.07 -10.65 -11.85
C GLU A 525 -29.35 -9.30 -11.73
N THR A 526 -28.64 -9.11 -10.60
CA THR A 526 -27.91 -7.86 -10.33
C THR A 526 -26.53 -7.83 -10.95
N ASN A 527 -26.01 -8.99 -11.38
CA ASN A 527 -24.70 -9.17 -11.98
C ASN A 527 -24.78 -10.02 -13.26
N PRO A 528 -25.14 -9.42 -14.41
CA PRO A 528 -25.35 -10.16 -15.69
C PRO A 528 -24.11 -10.91 -16.19
N THR A 529 -22.97 -10.75 -15.55
CA THR A 529 -21.73 -11.50 -15.84
C THR A 529 -21.61 -12.80 -15.05
N CYS A 530 -22.50 -13.10 -14.11
CA CYS A 530 -22.63 -14.43 -13.49
C CYS A 530 -23.46 -15.40 -14.35
N GLY A 531 -24.20 -14.89 -15.34
CA GLY A 531 -25.00 -15.67 -16.28
C GLY A 531 -24.26 -16.13 -17.53
#